data_ada6ec9d7a62828d3caa0c61a4ce9f87
#
_entry.id   ada6ec9d7a62828d3caa0c61a4ce9f87
#
_cell.length_a   1.000
_cell.length_b   1.000
_cell.length_c   1.000
_cell.angle_alpha   90.00
_cell.angle_beta   90.00
_cell.angle_gamma   90.00
#
_symmetry.space_group_name_H-M   'P 1'
#
loop_
_entity.id
_entity.type
_entity.pdbx_description
1 polymer ?
#
loop_
_entity_poly.entity_id
_entity_poly.type
_entity_poly.pdbx_seq_one_letter_code
_entity_poly.pdbx_strand_id
1 'polypeptide(L)'
;MSALPLEAAGIVTDALSPALPHEPLPADVVHDGTPGTGIRELGAFRDVELGVWEMSEGAAVDTEADEVFIVLAGAARVDFIAPALPSIEVRTGSVVRLTEGMRTLWTVHETLRKVYVA
;
A
#
# COMPACT_ATOMS: atom_id res chain seq x y z
N MET A 1 9.27 -13.76 -21.16
CA MET A 1 8.99 -12.71 -20.18
C MET A 1 7.59 -12.17 -20.39
N SER A 2 6.76 -12.20 -19.39
CA SER A 2 5.39 -11.67 -19.52
C SER A 2 5.38 -10.17 -19.32
N ALA A 3 4.61 -9.48 -20.16
CA ALA A 3 4.36 -8.06 -20.00
C ALA A 3 3.45 -7.82 -18.79
N LEU A 4 3.60 -6.66 -18.13
CA LEU A 4 2.71 -6.25 -17.08
C LEU A 4 1.34 -5.85 -17.68
N PRO A 5 0.22 -6.03 -16.93
CA PRO A 5 -1.12 -5.84 -17.48
C PRO A 5 -1.36 -4.47 -18.12
N LEU A 6 -0.85 -3.39 -17.52
CA LEU A 6 -1.15 -2.03 -17.95
C LEU A 6 -0.07 -1.39 -18.83
N GLU A 7 0.81 -2.18 -19.43
CA GLU A 7 1.81 -1.66 -20.38
C GLU A 7 1.24 -1.43 -21.77
N ALA A 8 0.08 -1.98 -22.08
CA ALA A 8 -0.59 -1.80 -23.37
C ALA A 8 -1.93 -1.10 -23.17
N ALA A 9 -2.28 -0.24 -24.14
CA ALA A 9 -3.58 0.41 -24.14
C ALA A 9 -4.71 -0.59 -24.41
N GLY A 10 -5.88 -0.35 -23.84
CA GLY A 10 -7.06 -1.19 -24.05
C GLY A 10 -7.10 -2.45 -23.19
N ILE A 11 -6.15 -2.62 -22.27
CA ILE A 11 -6.11 -3.74 -21.35
C ILE A 11 -6.85 -3.38 -20.06
N VAL A 12 -7.57 -4.36 -19.53
CA VAL A 12 -8.22 -4.25 -18.22
C VAL A 12 -7.64 -5.30 -17.28
N THR A 13 -7.42 -4.92 -16.03
CA THR A 13 -7.06 -5.86 -14.97
C THR A 13 -7.92 -5.58 -13.73
N ASP A 14 -8.17 -6.63 -12.94
CA ASP A 14 -8.95 -6.50 -11.72
C ASP A 14 -7.99 -6.30 -10.53
N ALA A 15 -8.07 -5.12 -9.93
CA ALA A 15 -7.21 -4.79 -8.79
C ALA A 15 -7.61 -5.52 -7.50
N LEU A 16 -8.79 -6.17 -7.46
CA LEU A 16 -9.24 -6.95 -6.31
C LEU A 16 -8.83 -8.43 -6.40
N SER A 17 -8.26 -8.87 -7.54
CA SER A 17 -7.90 -10.25 -7.80
C SER A 17 -6.53 -10.32 -8.50
N PRO A 18 -5.76 -11.37 -8.33
CA PRO A 18 -5.94 -12.48 -7.38
C PRO A 18 -5.56 -12.10 -5.95
N ALA A 19 -5.77 -13.01 -5.00
CA ALA A 19 -5.21 -12.88 -3.67
C ALA A 19 -3.68 -12.80 -3.75
N LEU A 20 -3.08 -11.92 -2.96
CA LEU A 20 -1.64 -11.74 -2.94
C LEU A 20 -1.01 -12.59 -1.85
N PRO A 21 0.07 -13.32 -2.15
CA PRO A 21 0.85 -13.96 -1.10
C PRO A 21 1.50 -12.90 -0.22
N HIS A 22 1.45 -13.10 1.10
CA HIS A 22 2.07 -12.19 2.05
C HIS A 22 3.40 -12.75 2.54
N GLU A 23 4.41 -11.90 2.61
CA GLU A 23 5.67 -12.19 3.27
C GLU A 23 5.71 -11.44 4.59
N PRO A 24 6.19 -12.07 5.69
CA PRO A 24 6.33 -11.38 6.97
C PRO A 24 7.23 -10.15 6.85
N LEU A 25 6.84 -9.07 7.50
CA LEU A 25 7.71 -7.90 7.60
C LEU A 25 8.89 -8.19 8.52
N PRO A 26 10.05 -7.54 8.31
CA PRO A 26 11.19 -7.67 9.20
C PRO A 26 10.81 -7.29 10.64
N ALA A 27 11.34 -8.02 11.62
CA ALA A 27 11.01 -7.82 13.02
C ALA A 27 11.33 -6.41 13.53
N ASP A 28 12.34 -5.76 12.95
CA ASP A 28 12.78 -4.41 13.35
C ASP A 28 11.79 -3.30 12.95
N VAL A 29 10.89 -3.54 11.98
CA VAL A 29 9.86 -2.57 11.61
C VAL A 29 8.50 -2.90 12.22
N VAL A 30 8.31 -4.11 12.74
CA VAL A 30 7.03 -4.53 13.33
C VAL A 30 6.86 -3.91 14.71
N HIS A 31 5.73 -3.24 14.92
CA HIS A 31 5.36 -2.63 16.19
C HIS A 31 4.39 -3.51 16.99
N ASP A 32 3.49 -4.20 16.32
CA ASP A 32 2.50 -5.09 16.94
C ASP A 32 2.04 -6.17 15.97
N GLY A 33 1.75 -7.37 16.50
CA GLY A 33 1.29 -8.49 15.70
C GLY A 33 2.35 -9.10 14.81
N THR A 34 1.92 -9.78 13.78
CA THR A 34 2.77 -10.44 12.77
C THR A 34 2.33 -10.06 11.36
N PRO A 35 2.30 -8.77 11.01
CA PRO A 35 1.81 -8.36 9.70
C PRO A 35 2.74 -8.84 8.58
N GLY A 36 2.11 -9.17 7.46
CA GLY A 36 2.80 -9.47 6.22
C GLY A 36 2.31 -8.56 5.11
N THR A 37 3.09 -8.42 4.07
CA THR A 37 2.74 -7.60 2.91
C THR A 37 2.87 -8.39 1.63
N GLY A 38 2.07 -8.00 0.64
CA GLY A 38 2.14 -8.53 -0.71
C GLY A 38 2.05 -7.38 -1.72
N ILE A 39 2.60 -7.60 -2.88
CA ILE A 39 2.61 -6.60 -3.94
C ILE A 39 2.42 -7.28 -5.30
N ARG A 40 1.72 -6.58 -6.19
CA ARG A 40 1.58 -6.97 -7.59
C ARG A 40 1.78 -5.73 -8.45
N GLU A 41 2.79 -5.73 -9.28
CA GLU A 41 3.00 -4.66 -10.25
C GLU A 41 1.96 -4.77 -11.37
N LEU A 42 1.37 -3.63 -11.74
CA LEU A 42 0.41 -3.55 -12.84
C LEU A 42 1.01 -2.93 -14.10
N GLY A 43 1.99 -2.07 -13.95
CA GLY A 43 2.66 -1.41 -15.06
C GLY A 43 3.12 -0.02 -14.70
N ALA A 44 3.56 0.72 -15.71
CA ALA A 44 3.98 2.10 -15.59
C ALA A 44 3.29 2.96 -16.64
N PHE A 45 3.04 4.20 -16.26
CA PHE A 45 2.48 5.20 -17.15
C PHE A 45 3.27 6.49 -16.96
N ARG A 46 3.94 6.94 -18.03
CA ARG A 46 4.92 8.03 -17.94
C ARG A 46 5.99 7.65 -16.91
N ASP A 47 6.23 8.46 -15.91
CA ASP A 47 7.26 8.23 -14.90
C ASP A 47 6.68 7.68 -13.59
N VAL A 48 5.44 7.21 -13.59
CA VAL A 48 4.80 6.64 -12.42
C VAL A 48 4.54 5.15 -12.58
N GLU A 49 4.72 4.42 -11.49
CA GLU A 49 4.41 3.00 -11.40
C GLU A 49 3.02 2.82 -10.78
N LEU A 50 2.29 1.83 -11.28
CA LEU A 50 1.00 1.44 -10.75
C LEU A 50 1.08 -0.01 -10.27
N GLY A 51 0.51 -0.25 -9.11
CA GLY A 51 0.47 -1.59 -8.56
C GLY A 51 -0.59 -1.74 -7.49
N VAL A 52 -0.70 -2.96 -6.99
CA VAL A 52 -1.56 -3.32 -5.85
C VAL A 52 -0.67 -3.74 -4.71
N TRP A 53 -0.95 -3.24 -3.53
CA TRP A 53 -0.24 -3.58 -2.30
C TRP A 53 -1.25 -3.97 -1.23
N GLU A 54 -0.86 -4.94 -0.41
CA GLU A 54 -1.71 -5.46 0.65
C GLU A 54 -0.91 -5.65 1.92
N MET A 55 -1.53 -5.38 3.07
CA MET A 55 -0.94 -5.63 4.38
C MET A 55 -1.98 -6.27 5.29
N SER A 56 -1.60 -7.37 5.91
CA SER A 56 -2.44 -8.05 6.89
C SER A 56 -2.43 -7.33 8.25
N GLU A 57 -3.33 -7.76 9.15
CA GLU A 57 -3.50 -7.13 10.47
C GLU A 57 -2.20 -7.06 11.27
N GLY A 58 -2.01 -5.95 11.93
CA GLY A 58 -0.83 -5.66 12.74
C GLY A 58 -0.37 -4.24 12.55
N ALA A 59 0.76 -3.91 13.16
CA ALA A 59 1.32 -2.57 13.07
C ALA A 59 2.81 -2.60 12.73
N ALA A 60 3.22 -1.69 11.86
CA ALA A 60 4.60 -1.57 11.42
C ALA A 60 4.93 -0.14 11.00
N VAL A 61 6.19 0.22 11.18
CA VAL A 61 6.71 1.53 10.73
C VAL A 61 7.22 1.43 9.30
N ASP A 62 7.12 2.54 8.58
CA ASP A 62 7.58 2.63 7.21
C ASP A 62 8.19 4.01 6.93
N THR A 63 9.05 4.05 5.94
CA THR A 63 9.54 5.30 5.34
C THR A 63 8.95 5.38 3.94
N GLU A 64 8.19 6.43 3.67
CA GLU A 64 7.38 6.53 2.48
C GLU A 64 8.14 7.03 1.26
N ALA A 65 7.64 6.67 0.08
CA ALA A 65 7.99 7.27 -1.19
C ALA A 65 6.94 8.33 -1.56
N ASP A 66 7.19 9.09 -2.62
CA ASP A 66 6.14 9.92 -3.23
C ASP A 66 5.08 9.00 -3.80
N GLU A 67 3.87 9.09 -3.29
CA GLU A 67 2.81 8.15 -3.64
C GLU A 67 1.43 8.79 -3.49
N VAL A 68 0.53 8.39 -4.38
CA VAL A 68 -0.91 8.51 -4.16
C VAL A 68 -1.47 7.09 -4.13
N PHE A 69 -2.32 6.78 -3.16
CA PHE A 69 -2.97 5.48 -3.15
C PHE A 69 -4.47 5.59 -2.93
N ILE A 70 -5.17 4.57 -3.40
CA ILE A 70 -6.62 4.43 -3.25
C ILE A 70 -6.87 3.11 -2.53
N VAL A 71 -7.58 3.15 -1.41
CA VAL A 71 -7.92 1.95 -0.65
C VAL A 71 -9.08 1.22 -1.33
N LEU A 72 -8.90 -0.07 -1.59
CA LEU A 72 -9.90 -0.94 -2.21
C LEU A 72 -10.65 -1.79 -1.20
N ALA A 73 -9.98 -2.17 -0.11
CA ALA A 73 -10.55 -3.04 0.92
C ALA A 73 -9.80 -2.85 2.23
N GLY A 74 -10.48 -3.12 3.34
CA GLY A 74 -9.88 -3.10 4.66
C GLY A 74 -9.95 -1.74 5.36
N ALA A 75 -9.26 -1.66 6.49
CA ALA A 75 -9.22 -0.46 7.32
C ALA A 75 -7.89 -0.38 8.06
N ALA A 76 -7.37 0.83 8.18
CA ALA A 76 -6.12 1.08 8.89
C ALA A 76 -6.08 2.50 9.43
N ARG A 77 -5.22 2.69 10.44
CA ARG A 77 -4.82 3.99 10.94
C ARG A 77 -3.38 4.27 10.51
N VAL A 78 -3.11 5.47 10.09
CA VAL A 78 -1.75 5.92 9.78
C VAL A 78 -1.40 7.05 10.74
N ASP A 79 -0.38 6.83 11.55
CA ASP A 79 0.19 7.85 12.43
C ASP A 79 1.45 8.41 11.76
N PHE A 80 1.58 9.73 11.70
CA PHE A 80 2.74 10.39 11.11
C PHE A 80 3.77 10.68 12.21
N ILE A 81 4.91 9.98 12.13
CA ILE A 81 6.01 10.14 13.09
C ILE A 81 6.82 11.38 12.74
N ALA A 82 7.13 11.55 11.45
CA ALA A 82 7.89 12.70 10.95
C ALA A 82 7.53 12.97 9.47
N PRO A 83 7.11 14.20 9.12
CA PRO A 83 6.76 15.28 10.04
C PRO A 83 5.52 14.92 10.87
N ALA A 84 5.37 15.53 12.03
CA ALA A 84 4.21 15.29 12.87
C ALA A 84 2.97 15.94 12.24
N LEU A 85 2.05 15.08 11.80
CA LEU A 85 0.76 15.46 11.22
C LEU A 85 -0.35 14.74 11.98
N PRO A 86 -1.60 15.23 11.90
CA PRO A 86 -2.72 14.50 12.47
C PRO A 86 -2.81 13.09 11.88
N SER A 87 -3.10 12.11 12.74
CA SER A 87 -3.34 10.75 12.30
C SER A 87 -4.56 10.67 11.37
N ILE A 88 -4.53 9.74 10.45
CA ILE A 88 -5.64 9.52 9.53
C ILE A 88 -6.16 8.10 9.65
N GLU A 89 -7.47 7.95 9.46
CA GLU A 89 -8.12 6.65 9.30
C GLU A 89 -8.40 6.45 7.81
N VAL A 90 -8.06 5.27 7.30
CA VAL A 90 -8.29 4.94 5.89
C VAL A 90 -9.16 3.70 5.77
N ARG A 91 -10.01 3.68 4.78
CA ARG A 91 -10.96 2.60 4.48
C ARG A 91 -11.25 2.59 2.99
N THR A 92 -12.04 1.64 2.54
CA THR A 92 -12.44 1.55 1.12
C THR A 92 -12.90 2.91 0.59
N GLY A 93 -12.26 3.34 -0.49
CA GLY A 93 -12.52 4.63 -1.12
C GLY A 93 -11.65 5.78 -0.65
N SER A 94 -10.87 5.61 0.41
CA SER A 94 -9.92 6.64 0.85
C SER A 94 -8.84 6.86 -0.21
N VAL A 95 -8.55 8.12 -0.52
CA VAL A 95 -7.46 8.52 -1.42
C VAL A 95 -6.47 9.34 -0.60
N VAL A 96 -5.21 8.93 -0.61
CA VAL A 96 -4.18 9.52 0.27
C VAL A 96 -2.95 9.89 -0.54
N ARG A 97 -2.36 11.05 -0.23
CA ARG A 97 -1.06 11.47 -0.73
C ARG A 97 0.00 11.31 0.36
N LEU A 98 1.10 10.63 0.02
CA LEU A 98 2.30 10.55 0.85
C LEU A 98 3.48 11.18 0.12
N THR A 99 4.44 11.68 0.88
CA THR A 99 5.64 12.32 0.34
C THR A 99 6.87 11.53 0.75
N GLU A 100 7.83 11.44 -0.16
CA GLU A 100 9.10 10.77 0.09
C GLU A 100 9.74 11.24 1.40
N GLY A 101 10.20 10.29 2.19
CA GLY A 101 10.87 10.53 3.45
C GLY A 101 9.94 10.62 4.66
N MET A 102 8.62 10.70 4.47
CA MET A 102 7.69 10.63 5.60
C MET A 102 7.91 9.33 6.36
N ARG A 103 7.92 9.41 7.68
CA ARG A 103 7.95 8.24 8.54
C ARG A 103 6.58 8.04 9.17
N THR A 104 6.06 6.84 9.03
CA THR A 104 4.67 6.50 9.39
C THR A 104 4.63 5.24 10.22
N LEU A 105 3.57 5.12 11.04
CA LEU A 105 3.20 3.89 11.70
C LEU A 105 1.82 3.49 11.16
N TRP A 106 1.78 2.36 10.48
CA TRP A 106 0.54 1.77 9.96
C TRP A 106 -0.01 0.78 10.96
N THR A 107 -1.23 0.97 11.40
CA THR A 107 -1.94 0.00 12.23
C THR A 107 -3.12 -0.52 11.41
N VAL A 108 -2.99 -1.73 10.91
CA VAL A 108 -4.01 -2.36 10.07
C VAL A 108 -4.97 -3.13 10.94
N HIS A 109 -6.24 -2.71 10.93
CA HIS A 109 -7.31 -3.33 11.70
C HIS A 109 -7.98 -4.47 10.96
N GLU A 110 -8.01 -4.38 9.63
CA GLU A 110 -8.57 -5.35 8.71
C GLU A 110 -7.69 -5.32 7.47
N THR A 111 -7.28 -6.48 6.96
CA THR A 111 -6.36 -6.57 5.83
C THR A 111 -6.62 -5.48 4.80
N LEU A 112 -5.62 -4.64 4.60
CA LEU A 112 -5.72 -3.44 3.78
C LEU A 112 -5.18 -3.74 2.38
N ARG A 113 -5.99 -3.43 1.37
CA ARG A 113 -5.58 -3.53 -0.02
C ARG A 113 -5.73 -2.18 -0.68
N LYS A 114 -4.68 -1.74 -1.39
CA LYS A 114 -4.69 -0.45 -2.08
C LYS A 114 -4.10 -0.55 -3.48
N VAL A 115 -4.55 0.32 -4.37
CA VAL A 115 -3.81 0.64 -5.61
C VAL A 115 -2.90 1.81 -5.29
N TYR A 116 -1.63 1.69 -5.63
CA TYR A 116 -0.67 2.78 -5.49
C TYR A 116 -0.25 3.32 -6.86
N VAL A 117 0.03 4.61 -6.88
CA VAL A 117 0.59 5.35 -8.00
C VAL A 117 1.83 6.06 -7.47
N ALA A 118 2.99 5.61 -7.88
CA ALA A 118 4.24 6.08 -7.31
C ALA A 118 5.34 6.32 -8.33
#